data_a94e11bbceb9d02be9daec8be5821f8f
#
_entry.id   a94e11bbceb9d02be9daec8be5821f8f
#
_cell.length_a   1.000
_cell.length_b   1.000
_cell.length_c   1.000
_cell.angle_alpha   90.00
_cell.angle_beta   90.00
_cell.angle_gamma   90.00
#
_symmetry.space_group_name_H-M   'P 1'
#
loop_
_entity.id
_entity.type
_entity.pdbx_description
1 polymer ?
#
loop_
_entity_poly.entity_id
_entity_poly.type
_entity_poly.pdbx_seq_one_letter_code
_entity_poly.pdbx_strand_id
1 'polypeptide(L)'
;MSAMLAIGVCACGGVGAAARYICDSYIKVLWRKTFPLSTFAINVVAGLLAGLVVGLFAANTISPDCRLLLATGFLGGFSTFSTMMNETVTLLRNGKIACFIGYALASVVVPVMAVACGYWLA
;
A
#
# COMPACT_ATOMS: atom_id res chain seq x y z
N MET A 1 8.73 15.19 -16.79
CA MET A 1 7.57 15.54 -15.95
C MET A 1 7.54 17.04 -15.74
N SER A 2 6.39 17.68 -15.97
CA SER A 2 6.26 19.12 -15.76
C SER A 2 6.19 19.44 -14.27
N ALA A 3 6.45 20.72 -13.92
CA ALA A 3 6.35 21.16 -12.53
C ALA A 3 4.91 21.02 -12.01
N MET A 4 3.91 21.30 -12.86
CA MET A 4 2.50 21.14 -12.50
C MET A 4 2.15 19.69 -12.21
N LEU A 5 2.65 18.77 -13.02
CA LEU A 5 2.43 17.32 -12.80
C LEU A 5 3.11 16.87 -11.50
N ALA A 6 4.33 17.37 -11.21
CA ALA A 6 5.02 17.06 -9.97
C ALA A 6 4.23 17.54 -8.75
N ILE A 7 3.66 18.73 -8.81
CA ILE A 7 2.79 19.25 -7.74
C ILE A 7 1.56 18.36 -7.58
N GLY A 8 0.97 17.95 -8.71
CA GLY A 8 -0.18 17.04 -8.69
C GLY A 8 0.14 15.69 -8.03
N VAL A 9 1.30 15.12 -8.37
CA VAL A 9 1.76 13.85 -7.76
C VAL A 9 1.94 14.03 -6.25
N CYS A 10 2.53 15.13 -5.81
CA CYS A 10 2.71 15.42 -4.39
C CYS A 10 1.37 15.60 -3.68
N ALA A 11 0.43 16.30 -4.29
CA ALA A 11 -0.91 16.48 -3.74
C ALA A 11 -1.64 15.14 -3.61
N CYS A 12 -1.56 14.29 -4.63
CA CYS A 12 -2.14 12.94 -4.58
C CYS A 12 -1.48 12.10 -3.49
N GLY A 13 -0.17 12.24 -3.29
CA GLY A 13 0.55 11.57 -2.21
C GLY A 13 0.05 11.99 -0.84
N GLY A 14 -0.21 13.28 -0.66
CA GLY A 14 -0.79 13.80 0.58
C GLY A 14 -2.18 13.26 0.83
N VAL A 15 -3.02 13.19 -0.21
CA VAL A 15 -4.36 12.59 -0.10
C VAL A 15 -4.26 11.11 0.23
N GLY A 16 -3.32 10.38 -0.41
CA GLY A 16 -3.09 8.97 -0.12
C GLY A 16 -2.65 8.74 1.32
N ALA A 17 -1.75 9.58 1.82
CA ALA A 17 -1.30 9.50 3.21
C ALA A 17 -2.43 9.78 4.20
N ALA A 18 -3.30 10.74 3.90
CA ALA A 18 -4.48 11.03 4.72
C ALA A 18 -5.45 9.85 4.71
N ALA A 19 -5.69 9.25 3.54
CA ALA A 19 -6.54 8.06 3.42
C ALA A 19 -5.96 6.89 4.21
N ARG A 20 -4.64 6.70 4.15
CA ARG A 20 -3.96 5.67 4.94
C ARG A 20 -4.17 5.89 6.44
N TYR A 21 -3.99 7.11 6.90
CA TYR A 21 -4.18 7.44 8.31
C TYR A 21 -5.60 7.12 8.78
N ILE A 22 -6.60 7.51 7.99
CA ILE A 22 -8.00 7.25 8.32
C ILE A 22 -8.27 5.74 8.36
N CYS A 23 -7.85 5.00 7.33
CA CYS A 23 -8.02 3.55 7.28
C CYS A 23 -7.30 2.85 8.43
N ASP A 24 -6.06 3.25 8.72
CA ASP A 24 -5.25 2.69 9.80
C ASP A 24 -5.93 2.89 11.15
N SER A 25 -6.41 4.11 11.42
CA SER A 25 -7.09 4.43 12.68
C SER A 25 -8.37 3.61 12.84
N TYR A 26 -9.14 3.46 11.75
CA TYR A 26 -10.39 2.72 11.78
C TYR A 26 -10.16 1.22 12.01
N ILE A 27 -9.20 0.63 11.31
CA ILE A 27 -8.90 -0.80 11.43
C ILE A 27 -8.34 -1.10 12.82
N LYS A 28 -7.51 -0.23 13.38
CA LYS A 28 -6.96 -0.42 14.73
C LYS A 28 -8.02 -0.42 15.81
N VAL A 29 -9.11 0.30 15.62
CA VAL A 29 -10.25 0.26 16.56
C VAL A 29 -10.95 -1.10 16.50
N LEU A 30 -11.09 -1.68 15.30
CA LEU A 30 -11.78 -2.94 15.08
C LEU A 30 -10.93 -4.16 15.36
N TRP A 31 -9.60 -4.05 15.22
CA TRP A 31 -8.67 -5.18 15.34
C TRP A 31 -7.64 -4.88 16.42
N ARG A 32 -7.75 -5.54 17.55
CA ARG A 32 -6.88 -5.32 18.72
C ARG A 32 -5.98 -6.52 19.04
N LYS A 33 -5.67 -7.34 18.03
CA LYS A 33 -4.80 -8.51 18.20
C LYS A 33 -3.34 -8.15 17.87
N THR A 34 -2.45 -9.08 18.18
CA THR A 34 -0.99 -8.88 18.02
C THR A 34 -0.57 -8.67 16.56
N PHE A 35 -1.22 -9.36 15.63
CA PHE A 35 -0.87 -9.24 14.21
C PHE A 35 -1.25 -7.85 13.70
N PRO A 36 -0.31 -7.14 13.02
CA PRO A 36 -0.58 -5.77 12.52
C PRO A 36 -1.46 -5.82 11.27
N LEU A 37 -2.75 -6.12 11.44
CA LEU A 37 -3.68 -6.28 10.33
C LEU A 37 -3.86 -5.00 9.54
N SER A 38 -3.86 -3.84 10.21
CA SER A 38 -4.09 -2.56 9.55
C SER A 38 -3.07 -2.31 8.44
N THR A 39 -1.80 -2.34 8.75
CA THR A 39 -0.72 -2.11 7.77
C THR A 39 -0.72 -3.18 6.70
N PHE A 40 -0.93 -4.44 7.08
CA PHE A 40 -1.02 -5.55 6.13
C PHE A 40 -2.14 -5.33 5.13
N ALA A 41 -3.35 -5.02 5.61
CA ALA A 41 -4.53 -4.80 4.75
C ALA A 41 -4.32 -3.60 3.82
N ILE A 42 -3.78 -2.51 4.34
CA ILE A 42 -3.52 -1.30 3.55
C ILE A 42 -2.54 -1.62 2.42
N ASN A 43 -1.46 -2.33 2.70
CA ASN A 43 -0.47 -2.68 1.68
C ASN A 43 -1.01 -3.69 0.65
N VAL A 44 -1.88 -4.61 1.06
CA VAL A 44 -2.55 -5.54 0.14
C VAL A 44 -3.49 -4.79 -0.80
N VAL A 45 -4.30 -3.88 -0.27
CA VAL A 45 -5.20 -3.05 -1.08
C VAL A 45 -4.40 -2.17 -2.03
N ALA A 46 -3.33 -1.55 -1.54
CA ALA A 46 -2.44 -0.73 -2.35
C ALA A 46 -1.82 -1.56 -3.49
N GLY A 47 -1.41 -2.79 -3.20
CA GLY A 47 -0.87 -3.70 -4.23
C GLY A 47 -1.90 -4.03 -5.30
N LEU A 48 -3.12 -4.36 -4.90
CA LEU A 48 -4.21 -4.64 -5.83
C LEU A 48 -4.49 -3.44 -6.74
N LEU A 49 -4.61 -2.25 -6.15
CA LEU A 49 -4.87 -1.03 -6.91
C LEU A 49 -3.68 -0.66 -7.81
N ALA A 50 -2.45 -0.86 -7.35
CA ALA A 50 -1.27 -0.63 -8.16
C ALA A 50 -1.25 -1.55 -9.39
N GLY A 51 -1.60 -2.81 -9.21
CA GLY A 51 -1.72 -3.77 -10.32
C GLY A 51 -2.79 -3.34 -11.30
N LEU A 52 -3.95 -2.89 -10.82
CA LEU A 52 -5.02 -2.37 -11.68
C LEU A 52 -4.55 -1.17 -12.49
N VAL A 53 -3.87 -0.22 -11.86
CA VAL A 53 -3.38 0.99 -12.54
C VAL A 53 -2.37 0.61 -13.63
N VAL A 54 -1.42 -0.26 -13.32
CA VAL A 54 -0.42 -0.71 -14.28
C VAL A 54 -1.06 -1.47 -15.45
N GLY A 55 -2.04 -2.33 -15.16
CA GLY A 55 -2.77 -3.06 -16.19
C GLY A 55 -3.57 -2.15 -17.10
N LEU A 56 -4.26 -1.16 -16.54
CA LEU A 56 -5.00 -0.17 -17.33
C LEU A 56 -4.06 0.66 -18.20
N PHE A 57 -2.90 1.02 -17.67
CA PHE A 57 -1.90 1.75 -18.46
C PHE A 57 -1.36 0.87 -19.60
N ALA A 58 -1.08 -0.40 -19.34
CA ALA A 58 -0.58 -1.33 -20.36
C ALA A 58 -1.62 -1.56 -21.47
N ALA A 59 -2.91 -1.51 -21.13
CA ALA A 59 -4.02 -1.62 -22.08
C ALA A 59 -4.35 -0.29 -22.78
N ASN A 60 -3.56 0.76 -22.55
CA ASN A 60 -3.76 2.12 -23.11
C ASN A 60 -5.11 2.75 -22.70
N THR A 61 -5.68 2.29 -21.59
CA THR A 61 -6.94 2.83 -21.07
C THR A 61 -6.73 4.16 -20.35
N ILE A 62 -5.57 4.34 -19.71
CA ILE A 62 -5.22 5.57 -18.99
C ILE A 62 -3.94 6.16 -19.54
N SER A 63 -3.76 7.47 -19.38
CA SER A 63 -2.59 8.21 -19.84
C SER A 63 -1.40 7.99 -18.91
N PRO A 64 -0.15 8.25 -19.36
CA PRO A 64 1.02 8.22 -18.47
C PRO A 64 0.89 9.17 -17.28
N ASP A 65 0.28 10.34 -17.47
CA ASP A 65 0.08 11.31 -16.39
C ASP A 65 -0.89 10.76 -15.34
N CYS A 66 -1.98 10.14 -15.78
CA CYS A 66 -2.94 9.51 -14.88
C CYS A 66 -2.26 8.39 -14.07
N ARG A 67 -1.42 7.58 -14.69
CA ARG A 67 -0.67 6.53 -14.00
C ARG A 67 0.21 7.12 -12.91
N LEU A 68 0.94 8.22 -13.21
CA LEU A 68 1.78 8.87 -12.23
C LEU A 68 0.98 9.41 -11.04
N LEU A 69 -0.15 10.05 -11.32
CA LEU A 69 -1.00 10.61 -10.25
C LEU A 69 -1.57 9.51 -9.36
N LEU A 70 -2.02 8.41 -9.94
CA LEU A 70 -2.63 7.33 -9.18
C LEU A 70 -1.59 6.43 -8.51
N ALA A 71 -0.63 5.89 -9.26
CA ALA A 71 0.31 4.91 -8.72
C ALA A 71 1.42 5.58 -7.90
N THR A 72 2.15 6.51 -8.48
CA THR A 72 3.28 7.16 -7.81
C THR A 72 2.78 8.15 -6.77
N GLY A 73 1.70 8.88 -7.06
CA GLY A 73 1.12 9.86 -6.15
C GLY A 73 0.29 9.20 -5.06
N PHE A 74 -0.97 8.88 -5.36
CA PHE A 74 -1.93 8.42 -4.36
C PHE A 74 -1.47 7.14 -3.67
N LEU A 75 -1.17 6.09 -4.42
CA LEU A 75 -0.78 4.81 -3.83
C LEU A 75 0.59 4.88 -3.16
N GLY A 76 1.48 5.74 -3.64
CA GLY A 76 2.76 5.99 -3.00
C GLY A 76 2.62 6.55 -1.59
N GLY A 77 1.63 7.41 -1.36
CA GLY A 77 1.31 7.93 -0.03
C GLY A 77 0.44 6.98 0.80
N PHE A 78 -0.40 6.18 0.13
CA PHE A 78 -1.33 5.28 0.81
C PHE A 78 -0.62 4.05 1.38
N SER A 79 0.28 3.42 0.61
CA SER A 79 1.05 2.26 1.08
C SER A 79 2.17 2.70 2.03
N THR A 80 2.66 1.77 2.86
CA THR A 80 3.74 2.10 3.77
C THR A 80 4.67 0.91 4.01
N PHE A 81 5.95 1.14 3.71
CA PHE A 81 7.01 0.19 4.03
C PHE A 81 7.59 0.47 5.42
N SER A 82 7.76 1.72 5.80
CA SER A 82 8.40 2.09 7.06
C SER A 82 7.60 1.64 8.28
N THR A 83 6.28 1.80 8.25
CA THR A 83 5.41 1.32 9.33
C THR A 83 5.46 -0.21 9.41
N MET A 84 5.45 -0.89 8.25
CA MET A 84 5.55 -2.34 8.19
C MET A 84 6.86 -2.82 8.84
N MET A 85 7.99 -2.20 8.51
CA MET A 85 9.29 -2.55 9.09
C MET A 85 9.34 -2.28 10.59
N ASN A 86 8.79 -1.15 11.02
CA ASN A 86 8.74 -0.80 12.44
C ASN A 86 7.92 -1.82 13.23
N GLU A 87 6.78 -2.23 12.70
CA GLU A 87 5.92 -3.23 13.33
C GLU A 87 6.59 -4.60 13.34
N THR A 88 7.30 -4.96 12.27
CA THR A 88 8.06 -6.22 12.20
C THR A 88 9.13 -6.28 13.29
N VAL A 89 9.90 -5.21 13.45
CA VAL A 89 10.93 -5.12 14.48
C VAL A 89 10.32 -5.18 15.89
N THR A 90 9.18 -4.53 16.07
CA THR A 90 8.45 -4.53 17.36
C THR A 90 8.02 -5.95 17.73
N LEU A 91 7.51 -6.72 16.78
CA LEU A 91 7.12 -8.11 17.01
C LEU A 91 8.34 -8.96 17.43
N LEU A 92 9.47 -8.75 16.77
CA LEU A 92 10.70 -9.46 17.10
C LEU A 92 11.19 -9.10 18.53
N ARG A 93 11.18 -7.82 18.88
CA ARG A 93 11.59 -7.33 20.20
C ARG A 93 10.71 -7.87 21.31
N ASN A 94 9.43 -8.04 21.05
CA ASN A 94 8.47 -8.54 22.06
C ASN A 94 8.44 -10.06 22.14
N GLY A 95 9.34 -10.75 21.46
CA GLY A 95 9.43 -12.21 21.49
C GLY A 95 8.32 -12.93 20.76
N LYS A 96 7.56 -12.25 19.92
CA LYS A 96 6.47 -12.82 19.13
C LYS A 96 7.01 -13.40 17.82
N ILE A 97 7.87 -14.43 17.93
CA ILE A 97 8.63 -14.95 16.80
C ILE A 97 7.72 -15.51 15.70
N ALA A 98 6.69 -16.28 16.06
CA ALA A 98 5.77 -16.86 15.08
C ALA A 98 5.02 -15.76 14.32
N CYS A 99 4.53 -14.74 15.03
CA CYS A 99 3.85 -13.61 14.44
C CYS A 99 4.80 -12.76 13.58
N PHE A 100 6.04 -12.58 14.05
CA PHE A 100 7.09 -11.88 13.30
C PHE A 100 7.34 -12.55 11.94
N ILE A 101 7.56 -13.86 11.92
CA ILE A 101 7.83 -14.60 10.68
C ILE A 101 6.62 -14.54 9.77
N GLY A 102 5.42 -14.81 10.29
CA GLY A 102 4.18 -14.81 9.52
C GLY A 102 3.90 -13.44 8.93
N TYR A 103 4.05 -12.39 9.71
CA TYR A 103 3.81 -11.02 9.25
C TYR A 103 4.83 -10.60 8.19
N ALA A 104 6.11 -10.88 8.41
CA ALA A 104 7.16 -10.52 7.46
C ALA A 104 6.95 -11.22 6.11
N LEU A 105 6.69 -12.53 6.12
CA LEU A 105 6.46 -13.29 4.89
C LEU A 105 5.18 -12.84 4.20
N ALA A 106 4.08 -12.73 4.93
CA ALA A 106 2.79 -12.33 4.37
C ALA A 106 2.85 -10.91 3.80
N SER A 107 3.56 -9.99 4.46
CA SER A 107 3.69 -8.60 4.02
C SER A 107 4.49 -8.44 2.73
N VAL A 108 5.28 -9.43 2.35
CA VAL A 108 5.99 -9.44 1.07
C VAL A 108 5.20 -10.22 0.03
N VAL A 109 4.76 -11.43 0.37
CA VAL A 109 4.15 -12.36 -0.60
C VAL A 109 2.75 -11.91 -1.01
N VAL A 110 1.89 -11.57 -0.06
CA VAL A 110 0.48 -11.28 -0.36
C VAL A 110 0.30 -9.99 -1.16
N PRO A 111 0.97 -8.87 -0.82
CA PRO A 111 0.87 -7.68 -1.68
C PRO A 111 1.39 -7.90 -3.10
N VAL A 112 2.46 -8.69 -3.28
CA VAL A 112 2.96 -9.03 -4.61
C VAL A 112 1.91 -9.82 -5.39
N MET A 113 1.27 -10.79 -4.76
CA MET A 113 0.17 -11.54 -5.38
C MET A 113 -1.02 -10.62 -5.69
N ALA A 114 -1.30 -9.65 -4.83
CA ALA A 114 -2.36 -8.67 -5.05
C ALA A 114 -2.06 -7.81 -6.28
N VAL A 115 -0.81 -7.40 -6.49
CA VAL A 115 -0.41 -6.67 -7.71
C VAL A 115 -0.69 -7.52 -8.95
N ALA A 116 -0.31 -8.79 -8.91
CA ALA A 116 -0.57 -9.72 -10.02
C ALA A 116 -2.07 -9.86 -10.30
N CYS A 117 -2.87 -10.02 -9.24
CA CYS A 117 -4.33 -10.10 -9.37
C CYS A 117 -4.90 -8.81 -9.97
N GLY A 118 -4.46 -7.65 -9.50
CA GLY A 118 -4.91 -6.37 -10.03
C GLY A 118 -4.59 -6.21 -11.51
N TYR A 119 -3.39 -6.60 -11.90
CA TYR A 119 -2.97 -6.57 -13.31
C TYR A 119 -3.88 -7.46 -14.17
N TRP A 120 -4.21 -8.65 -13.69
CA TRP A 120 -5.08 -9.59 -14.40
C TRP A 120 -6.51 -9.07 -14.53
N LEU A 121 -7.00 -8.36 -13.53
CA LEU A 121 -8.37 -7.80 -13.55
C LEU A 121 -8.51 -6.61 -14.50
N ALA A 122 -7.41 -5.97 -14.86
CA ALA A 122 -7.42 -4.80 -15.75
C ALA A 122 -7.54 -5.14 -17.28
#